data_0547ddacc98f6eeea2fc6c333af4a77c
#
_entry.id   0547ddacc98f6eeea2fc6c333af4a77c
#
_cell.length_a   1.000
_cell.length_b   1.000
_cell.length_c   1.000
_cell.angle_alpha   90.00
_cell.angle_beta   90.00
_cell.angle_gamma   90.00
#
_symmetry.space_group_name_H-M   'P 1'
#
loop_
_entity.id
_entity.type
_entity.pdbx_description
1 polymer ?
#
loop_
_entity_poly.entity_id
_entity_poly.type
_entity_poly.pdbx_seq_one_letter_code
_entity_poly.pdbx_strand_id
1 'polypeptide(L)'
;MSGEVVPVLGSGPWSPLRIAVYRSMWIAALVSNVGTFMHIVAAGWAMTSLTDSPTLVGLVQTSWAVPGFALALHAGAFADMVERRRLIALTQVLALAIAAALGVLEMTGNLGVTTLLAGTFFESVALTIAAPAFMALTPQLVGTQYLSQAFGLDSVSRNIAQSVGPALAGAVIAFTNPGAVFMLNAVSFVGILFVVRKLPAFTIHVDSAAKINHVIVDGIKHVVHTSHLRNVALRLALMLGATASLNAMLPVVAKNSLHVSASGFGVLAGALGVGAVLAVWLLPLLRKCMNPESMLLAASFVWAAAAFGFALAHNMILAVPALVLSGAALMVMINTLFSTFIAQLPDHLRGRGSSIGMLMAWLGTSVGAFAWGLTAASSSVRVALIASAAVTAGIGVLNRVALPLGAESN
;
A
#
# COMPACT_ATOMS: atom_id res chain seq x y z
N MET A 1 33.43 -22.02 2.45
CA MET A 1 32.47 -22.38 3.51
C MET A 1 31.33 -23.11 2.85
N SER A 2 31.09 -24.33 3.30
CA SER A 2 30.17 -25.33 2.77
C SER A 2 28.77 -24.73 2.54
N GLY A 3 28.29 -24.82 1.30
CA GLY A 3 26.91 -24.54 0.97
C GLY A 3 26.00 -25.51 1.73
N GLU A 4 25.37 -25.00 2.79
CA GLU A 4 24.21 -25.71 3.35
C GLU A 4 23.18 -25.83 2.25
N VAL A 5 23.03 -27.05 1.76
CA VAL A 5 22.00 -27.43 0.79
C VAL A 5 20.67 -27.17 1.50
N VAL A 6 19.95 -26.13 1.05
CA VAL A 6 18.59 -25.86 1.53
C VAL A 6 17.79 -27.16 1.28
N PRO A 7 17.26 -27.79 2.33
CA PRO A 7 16.58 -29.07 2.18
C PRO A 7 15.44 -28.96 1.19
N VAL A 8 15.27 -29.96 0.33
CA VAL A 8 14.15 -30.05 -0.62
C VAL A 8 12.88 -30.21 0.19
N LEU A 9 12.26 -29.09 0.52
CA LEU A 9 10.97 -29.00 1.20
C LEU A 9 9.91 -29.09 0.10
N GLY A 10 8.92 -29.94 0.22
CA GLY A 10 7.89 -30.18 -0.80
C GLY A 10 7.40 -28.93 -1.57
N SER A 11 6.73 -29.09 -2.69
CA SER A 11 6.37 -28.04 -3.67
C SER A 11 5.16 -27.15 -3.30
N GLY A 12 4.68 -27.19 -2.04
CA GLY A 12 3.49 -26.44 -1.62
C GLY A 12 3.74 -24.92 -1.48
N PRO A 13 2.70 -24.06 -1.59
CA PRO A 13 2.83 -22.61 -1.51
C PRO A 13 3.38 -22.11 -0.15
N TRP A 14 3.27 -22.91 0.90
CA TRP A 14 3.74 -22.63 2.27
C TRP A 14 5.14 -23.20 2.56
N SER A 15 5.78 -23.84 1.59
CA SER A 15 7.09 -24.48 1.77
C SER A 15 8.18 -23.54 2.32
N PRO A 16 8.28 -22.27 1.93
CA PRO A 16 9.30 -21.36 2.47
C PRO A 16 9.20 -21.16 3.99
N LEU A 17 8.00 -21.26 4.57
CA LEU A 17 7.81 -21.08 6.03
C LEU A 17 8.39 -22.25 6.87
N ARG A 18 8.79 -23.34 6.24
CA ARG A 18 9.54 -24.43 6.91
C ARG A 18 10.99 -24.02 7.20
N ILE A 19 11.52 -23.03 6.47
CA ILE A 19 12.84 -22.46 6.72
C ILE A 19 12.72 -21.50 7.91
N ALA A 20 13.32 -21.86 9.05
CA ALA A 20 13.12 -21.14 10.32
C ALA A 20 13.47 -19.65 10.24
N VAL A 21 14.56 -19.31 9.55
CA VAL A 21 15.02 -17.91 9.38
C VAL A 21 14.03 -17.11 8.53
N TYR A 22 13.58 -17.67 7.41
CA TYR A 22 12.57 -17.01 6.55
C TYR A 22 11.23 -16.87 7.29
N ARG A 23 10.78 -17.91 7.98
CA ARG A 23 9.56 -17.87 8.80
C ARG A 23 9.61 -16.74 9.83
N SER A 24 10.72 -16.62 10.56
CA SER A 24 10.88 -15.55 11.56
C SER A 24 10.83 -14.16 10.93
N MET A 25 11.48 -13.99 9.77
CA MET A 25 11.46 -12.74 9.01
C MET A 25 10.06 -12.44 8.48
N TRP A 26 9.36 -13.44 7.92
CA TRP A 26 8.03 -13.28 7.38
C TRP A 26 7.00 -12.90 8.46
N ILE A 27 7.06 -13.52 9.65
CA ILE A 27 6.19 -13.19 10.78
C ILE A 27 6.50 -11.75 11.26
N ALA A 28 7.77 -11.39 11.42
CA ALA A 28 8.16 -10.03 11.83
C ALA A 28 7.70 -8.99 10.80
N ALA A 29 7.84 -9.30 9.49
CA ALA A 29 7.37 -8.43 8.42
C ALA A 29 5.84 -8.31 8.40
N LEU A 30 5.09 -9.40 8.64
CA LEU A 30 3.63 -9.37 8.75
C LEU A 30 3.18 -8.44 9.88
N VAL A 31 3.75 -8.60 11.07
CA VAL A 31 3.43 -7.77 12.25
C VAL A 31 3.77 -6.30 11.97
N SER A 32 4.92 -6.04 11.36
CA SER A 32 5.33 -4.68 10.98
C SER A 32 4.43 -4.07 9.90
N ASN A 33 4.05 -4.83 8.89
CA ASN A 33 3.09 -4.38 7.87
C ASN A 33 1.73 -4.02 8.50
N VAL A 34 1.22 -4.85 9.43
CA VAL A 34 -0.01 -4.55 10.18
C VAL A 34 0.13 -3.24 10.95
N GLY A 35 1.23 -3.07 11.71
CA GLY A 35 1.53 -1.84 12.43
C GLY A 35 1.56 -0.61 11.52
N THR A 36 2.19 -0.74 10.37
CA THR A 36 2.27 0.33 9.35
C THR A 36 0.89 0.74 8.81
N PHE A 37 0.02 -0.22 8.48
CA PHE A 37 -1.36 0.11 8.06
C PHE A 37 -2.21 0.67 9.21
N MET A 38 -1.97 0.23 10.44
CA MET A 38 -2.57 0.85 11.63
C MET A 38 -2.14 2.31 11.77
N HIS A 39 -0.84 2.60 11.58
CA HIS A 39 -0.28 3.95 11.66
C HIS A 39 -0.95 4.92 10.67
N ILE A 40 -1.12 4.53 9.41
CA ILE A 40 -1.76 5.37 8.39
C ILE A 40 -3.18 5.77 8.80
N VAL A 41 -3.94 4.84 9.34
CA VAL A 41 -5.30 5.08 9.82
C VAL A 41 -5.31 6.00 11.03
N ALA A 42 -4.41 5.75 11.99
CA ALA A 42 -4.27 6.58 13.20
C ALA A 42 -3.83 8.01 12.85
N ALA A 43 -2.91 8.17 11.89
CA ALA A 43 -2.46 9.48 11.44
C ALA A 43 -3.61 10.29 10.79
N GLY A 44 -4.42 9.63 9.94
CA GLY A 44 -5.62 10.27 9.38
C GLY A 44 -6.62 10.71 10.44
N TRP A 45 -6.88 9.86 11.44
CA TRP A 45 -7.77 10.20 12.56
C TRP A 45 -7.20 11.29 13.45
N ALA A 46 -5.93 11.21 13.86
CA ALA A 46 -5.25 12.22 14.67
C ALA A 46 -5.29 13.59 13.99
N MET A 47 -5.06 13.66 12.67
CA MET A 47 -5.13 14.91 11.91
C MET A 47 -6.48 15.59 12.06
N THR A 48 -7.59 14.87 12.11
CA THR A 48 -8.94 15.48 12.33
C THR A 48 -9.08 16.11 13.69
N SER A 49 -8.27 15.75 14.67
CA SER A 49 -8.27 16.39 16.01
C SER A 49 -7.41 17.66 16.03
N LEU A 50 -6.46 17.78 15.09
CA LEU A 50 -5.53 18.91 14.98
C LEU A 50 -6.04 20.02 14.07
N THR A 51 -6.93 19.69 13.12
CA THR A 51 -7.42 20.67 12.13
C THR A 51 -8.77 20.26 11.55
N ASP A 52 -9.56 21.26 11.15
CA ASP A 52 -10.81 21.06 10.41
C ASP A 52 -10.61 21.12 8.87
N SER A 53 -9.35 21.33 8.40
CA SER A 53 -9.03 21.43 6.98
C SER A 53 -9.02 20.06 6.30
N PRO A 54 -9.94 19.76 5.37
CA PRO A 54 -9.93 18.51 4.60
C PRO A 54 -8.65 18.32 3.78
N THR A 55 -8.04 19.43 3.33
CA THR A 55 -6.76 19.39 2.60
C THR A 55 -5.64 18.83 3.46
N LEU A 56 -5.53 19.27 4.71
CA LEU A 56 -4.49 18.78 5.63
C LEU A 56 -4.70 17.31 6.00
N VAL A 57 -5.97 16.88 6.14
CA VAL A 57 -6.28 15.46 6.34
C VAL A 57 -5.89 14.64 5.10
N GLY A 58 -6.21 15.12 3.89
CA GLY A 58 -5.78 14.46 2.65
C GLY A 58 -4.27 14.42 2.48
N LEU A 59 -3.54 15.46 2.96
CA LEU A 59 -2.08 15.51 2.94
C LEU A 59 -1.41 14.39 3.77
N VAL A 60 -2.08 13.79 4.74
CA VAL A 60 -1.53 12.62 5.45
C VAL A 60 -1.28 11.48 4.46
N GLN A 61 -2.25 11.16 3.60
CA GLN A 61 -2.11 10.13 2.58
C GLN A 61 -1.06 10.52 1.53
N THR A 62 -1.02 11.80 1.16
CA THR A 62 0.00 12.32 0.23
C THR A 62 1.41 12.21 0.84
N SER A 63 1.60 12.62 2.10
CA SER A 63 2.88 12.51 2.82
C SER A 63 3.36 11.07 2.90
N TRP A 64 2.45 10.11 3.06
CA TRP A 64 2.78 8.70 3.03
C TRP A 64 3.18 8.20 1.64
N ALA A 65 2.46 8.62 0.59
CA ALA A 65 2.61 8.08 -0.76
C ALA A 65 3.77 8.71 -1.56
N VAL A 66 4.08 10.00 -1.33
CA VAL A 66 5.12 10.75 -2.06
C VAL A 66 6.50 10.10 -1.99
N PRO A 67 7.02 9.64 -0.83
CA PRO A 67 8.32 8.98 -0.78
C PRO A 67 8.38 7.72 -1.65
N GLY A 68 7.31 6.92 -1.66
CA GLY A 68 7.20 5.73 -2.50
C GLY A 68 7.36 6.05 -3.99
N PHE A 69 6.79 7.17 -4.44
CA PHE A 69 6.94 7.65 -5.80
C PHE A 69 8.33 8.30 -6.04
N ALA A 70 8.73 9.24 -5.19
CA ALA A 70 9.92 10.07 -5.44
C ALA A 70 11.23 9.28 -5.27
N LEU A 71 11.26 8.31 -4.34
CA LEU A 71 12.48 7.61 -3.96
C LEU A 71 12.57 6.17 -4.48
N ALA A 72 11.49 5.60 -5.07
CA ALA A 72 11.47 4.20 -5.49
C ALA A 72 12.66 3.82 -6.38
N LEU A 73 13.05 4.70 -7.30
CA LEU A 73 14.18 4.48 -8.21
C LEU A 73 15.54 4.59 -7.50
N HIS A 74 15.67 5.55 -6.59
CA HIS A 74 16.91 5.79 -5.84
C HIS A 74 17.11 4.75 -4.73
N ALA A 75 16.02 4.25 -4.13
CA ALA A 75 16.06 3.24 -3.07
C ALA A 75 16.76 1.96 -3.53
N GLY A 76 16.56 1.54 -4.78
CA GLY A 76 17.28 0.42 -5.38
C GLY A 76 18.79 0.62 -5.41
N ALA A 77 19.24 1.82 -5.82
CA ALA A 77 20.66 2.16 -5.84
C ALA A 77 21.28 2.15 -4.42
N PHE A 78 20.56 2.67 -3.42
CA PHE A 78 20.99 2.61 -2.03
C PHE A 78 21.12 1.16 -1.51
N ALA A 79 20.18 0.28 -1.87
CA ALA A 79 20.21 -1.12 -1.47
C ALA A 79 21.40 -1.91 -2.06
N ASP A 80 21.96 -1.44 -3.18
CA ASP A 80 23.12 -2.06 -3.81
C ASP A 80 24.46 -1.51 -3.28
N MET A 81 24.47 -0.29 -2.73
CA MET A 81 25.68 0.37 -2.20
C MET A 81 25.97 0.04 -0.73
N VAL A 82 24.94 -0.34 0.04
CA VAL A 82 25.03 -0.57 1.47
C VAL A 82 24.74 -2.03 1.78
N GLU A 83 25.43 -2.59 2.77
CA GLU A 83 25.12 -3.94 3.29
C GLU A 83 23.62 -4.02 3.65
N ARG A 84 22.89 -4.93 3.02
CA ARG A 84 21.43 -5.07 3.13
C ARG A 84 20.95 -5.15 4.57
N ARG A 85 21.66 -5.92 5.40
CA ARG A 85 21.38 -6.05 6.84
C ARG A 85 21.49 -4.71 7.56
N ARG A 86 22.55 -3.93 7.28
CA ARG A 86 22.74 -2.60 7.90
C ARG A 86 21.71 -1.60 7.42
N LEU A 87 21.39 -1.61 6.10
CA LEU A 87 20.39 -0.74 5.54
C LEU A 87 19.01 -0.98 6.16
N ILE A 88 18.59 -2.26 6.25
CA ILE A 88 17.34 -2.62 6.91
C ILE A 88 17.38 -2.20 8.39
N ALA A 89 18.46 -2.48 9.12
CA ALA A 89 18.55 -2.11 10.53
C ALA A 89 18.44 -0.59 10.73
N LEU A 90 19.16 0.22 9.95
CA LEU A 90 19.13 1.68 10.06
C LEU A 90 17.74 2.25 9.75
N THR A 91 17.12 1.79 8.68
CA THR A 91 15.78 2.25 8.27
C THR A 91 14.71 1.83 9.28
N GLN A 92 14.80 0.63 9.86
CA GLN A 92 13.87 0.18 10.89
C GLN A 92 14.07 0.92 12.23
N VAL A 93 15.31 1.26 12.61
CA VAL A 93 15.57 2.12 13.79
C VAL A 93 15.01 3.52 13.57
N LEU A 94 15.17 4.08 12.37
CA LEU A 94 14.61 5.39 12.04
C LEU A 94 13.07 5.36 12.07
N ALA A 95 12.44 4.38 11.46
CA ALA A 95 10.98 4.21 11.48
C ALA A 95 10.45 4.04 12.91
N LEU A 96 11.12 3.20 13.73
CA LEU A 96 10.81 3.03 15.15
C LEU A 96 10.88 4.36 15.90
N ALA A 97 11.98 5.10 15.75
CA ALA A 97 12.18 6.36 16.45
C ALA A 97 11.11 7.40 16.08
N ILE A 98 10.76 7.48 14.80
CA ILE A 98 9.72 8.40 14.30
C ILE A 98 8.35 7.98 14.84
N ALA A 99 7.98 6.72 14.72
CA ALA A 99 6.69 6.23 15.21
C ALA A 99 6.57 6.41 16.73
N ALA A 100 7.63 6.11 17.49
CA ALA A 100 7.66 6.33 18.94
C ALA A 100 7.55 7.82 19.29
N ALA A 101 8.26 8.71 18.57
CA ALA A 101 8.18 10.14 18.80
C ALA A 101 6.76 10.67 18.54
N LEU A 102 6.12 10.26 17.43
CA LEU A 102 4.71 10.61 17.16
C LEU A 102 3.77 10.08 18.23
N GLY A 103 4.01 8.84 18.71
CA GLY A 103 3.24 8.25 19.81
C GLY A 103 3.34 9.05 21.09
N VAL A 104 4.54 9.40 21.51
CA VAL A 104 4.78 10.21 22.73
C VAL A 104 4.16 11.60 22.59
N LEU A 105 4.36 12.27 21.43
CA LEU A 105 3.80 13.61 21.21
C LEU A 105 2.27 13.61 21.22
N GLU A 106 1.63 12.60 20.65
CA GLU A 106 0.17 12.44 20.70
C GLU A 106 -0.32 12.19 22.13
N MET A 107 0.32 11.26 22.86
CA MET A 107 -0.06 10.93 24.24
C MET A 107 0.14 12.09 25.22
N THR A 108 1.09 12.98 24.94
CA THR A 108 1.35 14.18 25.76
C THR A 108 0.58 15.42 25.29
N GLY A 109 -0.23 15.32 24.25
CA GLY A 109 -0.99 16.44 23.69
C GLY A 109 -0.16 17.50 22.96
N ASN A 110 1.10 17.17 22.61
CA ASN A 110 2.05 18.07 21.94
C ASN A 110 2.19 17.77 20.43
N LEU A 111 1.36 16.88 19.87
CA LEU A 111 1.39 16.58 18.45
C LEU A 111 0.82 17.76 17.66
N GLY A 112 1.59 18.27 16.70
CA GLY A 112 1.14 19.34 15.79
C GLY A 112 0.95 18.81 14.36
N VAL A 113 0.20 19.58 13.54
CA VAL A 113 -0.07 19.27 12.12
C VAL A 113 1.22 18.99 11.34
N THR A 114 2.18 19.92 11.43
CA THR A 114 3.46 19.81 10.70
C THR A 114 4.27 18.60 11.18
N THR A 115 4.29 18.34 12.48
CA THR A 115 5.02 17.22 13.06
C THR A 115 4.43 15.87 12.62
N LEU A 116 3.10 15.76 12.57
CA LEU A 116 2.42 14.56 12.10
C LEU A 116 2.70 14.32 10.60
N LEU A 117 2.59 15.34 9.76
CA LEU A 117 2.89 15.23 8.32
C LEU A 117 4.37 14.88 8.07
N ALA A 118 5.28 15.56 8.75
CA ALA A 118 6.72 15.29 8.62
C ALA A 118 7.09 13.89 9.12
N GLY A 119 6.57 13.48 10.28
CA GLY A 119 6.81 12.14 10.82
C GLY A 119 6.29 11.06 9.87
N THR A 120 5.05 11.18 9.39
CA THR A 120 4.48 10.24 8.42
C THR A 120 5.29 10.19 7.12
N PHE A 121 5.77 11.35 6.62
CA PHE A 121 6.64 11.43 5.45
C PHE A 121 7.98 10.72 5.66
N PHE A 122 8.69 11.03 6.74
CA PHE A 122 10.02 10.45 6.99
C PHE A 122 9.94 8.96 7.37
N GLU A 123 8.87 8.50 8.01
CA GLU A 123 8.64 7.06 8.22
C GLU A 123 8.47 6.35 6.88
N SER A 124 7.66 6.91 5.97
CA SER A 124 7.50 6.37 4.62
C SER A 124 8.81 6.39 3.82
N VAL A 125 9.66 7.43 3.97
CA VAL A 125 11.03 7.46 3.41
C VAL A 125 11.84 6.27 3.89
N ALA A 126 11.86 6.02 5.20
CA ALA A 126 12.62 4.92 5.79
C ALA A 126 12.17 3.56 5.23
N LEU A 127 10.85 3.33 5.17
CA LEU A 127 10.28 2.08 4.66
C LEU A 127 10.47 1.92 3.13
N THR A 128 10.40 3.01 2.38
CA THR A 128 10.66 3.00 0.93
C THR A 128 12.10 2.61 0.62
N ILE A 129 13.07 3.14 1.38
CA ILE A 129 14.50 2.79 1.22
C ILE A 129 14.76 1.34 1.65
N ALA A 130 14.04 0.82 2.64
CA ALA A 130 14.18 -0.56 3.10
C ALA A 130 13.66 -1.59 2.08
N ALA A 131 12.62 -1.26 1.30
CA ALA A 131 11.90 -2.21 0.48
C ALA A 131 12.78 -3.02 -0.51
N PRO A 132 13.69 -2.42 -1.30
CA PRO A 132 14.57 -3.17 -2.19
C PRO A 132 15.54 -4.09 -1.44
N ALA A 133 16.00 -3.68 -0.25
CA ALA A 133 16.89 -4.51 0.58
C ALA A 133 16.16 -5.76 1.09
N PHE A 134 14.90 -5.66 1.48
CA PHE A 134 14.05 -6.82 1.82
C PHE A 134 13.86 -7.75 0.63
N MET A 135 13.55 -7.21 -0.55
CA MET A 135 13.37 -8.00 -1.76
C MET A 135 14.66 -8.75 -2.15
N ALA A 136 15.81 -8.10 -2.01
CA ALA A 136 17.12 -8.69 -2.31
C ALA A 136 17.59 -9.70 -1.24
N LEU A 137 17.03 -9.63 -0.03
CA LEU A 137 17.31 -10.58 1.05
C LEU A 137 16.56 -11.90 0.87
N THR A 138 15.33 -11.87 0.36
CA THR A 138 14.47 -13.05 0.19
C THR A 138 15.14 -14.22 -0.53
N PRO A 139 15.81 -14.05 -1.71
CA PRO A 139 16.52 -15.15 -2.38
C PRO A 139 17.63 -15.78 -1.54
N GLN A 140 18.27 -15.01 -0.69
CA GLN A 140 19.37 -15.48 0.16
C GLN A 140 18.86 -16.33 1.34
N LEU A 141 17.61 -16.12 1.74
CA LEU A 141 16.98 -16.87 2.83
C LEU A 141 16.33 -18.17 2.38
N VAL A 142 15.74 -18.21 1.17
CA VAL A 142 14.94 -19.36 0.74
C VAL A 142 15.56 -20.17 -0.40
N GLY A 143 16.57 -19.66 -1.07
CA GLY A 143 17.11 -20.25 -2.31
C GLY A 143 16.22 -20.00 -3.52
N THR A 144 16.78 -20.17 -4.71
CA THR A 144 16.13 -19.83 -5.99
C THR A 144 14.88 -20.67 -6.28
N GLN A 145 14.84 -21.90 -5.81
CA GLN A 145 13.74 -22.85 -6.02
C GLN A 145 12.42 -22.45 -5.32
N TYR A 146 12.48 -21.61 -4.29
CA TYR A 146 11.31 -21.19 -3.51
C TYR A 146 10.94 -19.71 -3.69
N LEU A 147 11.57 -19.00 -4.62
CA LEU A 147 11.36 -17.58 -4.80
C LEU A 147 9.91 -17.20 -5.12
N SER A 148 9.28 -17.93 -6.02
CA SER A 148 7.89 -17.66 -6.43
C SER A 148 6.93 -17.77 -5.24
N GLN A 149 7.12 -18.81 -4.42
CA GLN A 149 6.31 -19.03 -3.22
C GLN A 149 6.59 -17.96 -2.15
N ALA A 150 7.87 -17.56 -1.97
CA ALA A 150 8.24 -16.53 -1.00
C ALA A 150 7.64 -15.16 -1.37
N PHE A 151 7.73 -14.74 -2.62
CA PHE A 151 7.07 -13.51 -3.08
C PHE A 151 5.54 -13.58 -3.01
N GLY A 152 4.96 -14.78 -3.22
CA GLY A 152 3.54 -15.02 -2.97
C GLY A 152 3.18 -14.79 -1.50
N LEU A 153 3.96 -15.33 -0.57
CA LEU A 153 3.77 -15.14 0.87
C LEU A 153 3.95 -13.68 1.31
N ASP A 154 4.88 -12.94 0.72
CA ASP A 154 5.04 -11.51 0.99
C ASP A 154 3.82 -10.71 0.53
N SER A 155 3.22 -11.09 -0.60
CA SER A 155 1.97 -10.50 -1.08
C SER A 155 0.80 -10.82 -0.13
N VAL A 156 0.71 -12.05 0.36
CA VAL A 156 -0.28 -12.47 1.37
C VAL A 156 -0.12 -11.64 2.64
N SER A 157 1.12 -11.46 3.13
CA SER A 157 1.43 -10.64 4.30
C SER A 157 0.91 -9.20 4.15
N ARG A 158 1.20 -8.55 3.02
CA ARG A 158 0.72 -7.19 2.75
C ARG A 158 -0.79 -7.10 2.64
N ASN A 159 -1.44 -8.05 1.98
CA ASN A 159 -2.90 -8.08 1.85
C ASN A 159 -3.60 -8.28 3.21
N ILE A 160 -3.08 -9.17 4.05
CA ILE A 160 -3.58 -9.35 5.42
C ILE A 160 -3.44 -8.03 6.19
N ALA A 161 -2.26 -7.41 6.14
CA ALA A 161 -1.99 -6.17 6.85
C ALA A 161 -2.90 -5.02 6.39
N GLN A 162 -3.09 -4.87 5.10
CA GLN A 162 -3.97 -3.85 4.51
C GLN A 162 -5.44 -4.05 4.92
N SER A 163 -5.88 -5.31 5.10
CA SER A 163 -7.25 -5.63 5.46
C SER A 163 -7.50 -5.54 6.96
N VAL A 164 -6.57 -6.09 7.76
CA VAL A 164 -6.72 -6.22 9.21
C VAL A 164 -6.22 -4.98 9.95
N GLY A 165 -5.17 -4.31 9.44
CA GLY A 165 -4.56 -3.14 10.05
C GLY A 165 -5.55 -2.02 10.38
N PRO A 166 -6.36 -1.54 9.42
CA PRO A 166 -7.36 -0.51 9.68
C PRO A 166 -8.37 -0.86 10.78
N ALA A 167 -8.86 -2.10 10.79
CA ALA A 167 -9.80 -2.58 11.81
C ALA A 167 -9.14 -2.60 13.20
N LEU A 168 -7.91 -3.10 13.30
CA LEU A 168 -7.15 -3.10 14.55
C LEU A 168 -6.83 -1.68 15.03
N ALA A 169 -6.44 -0.78 14.12
CA ALA A 169 -6.21 0.62 14.46
C ALA A 169 -7.45 1.23 15.10
N GLY A 170 -8.61 1.06 14.46
CA GLY A 170 -9.85 1.57 14.98
C GLY A 170 -10.21 0.98 16.34
N ALA A 171 -10.03 -0.32 16.53
CA ALA A 171 -10.25 -0.97 17.81
C ALA A 171 -9.33 -0.39 18.90
N VAL A 172 -8.03 -0.25 18.62
CA VAL A 172 -7.08 0.32 19.59
C VAL A 172 -7.42 1.77 19.92
N ILE A 173 -7.71 2.60 18.90
CA ILE A 173 -8.08 4.01 19.12
C ILE A 173 -9.36 4.13 19.96
N ALA A 174 -10.31 3.19 19.78
CA ALA A 174 -11.56 3.19 20.51
C ALA A 174 -11.39 3.05 22.05
N PHE A 175 -10.41 2.25 22.46
CA PHE A 175 -10.14 2.00 23.89
C PHE A 175 -9.02 2.87 24.45
N THR A 176 -8.27 3.57 23.58
CA THR A 176 -7.10 4.37 24.00
C THR A 176 -7.08 5.72 23.25
N ASN A 177 -6.07 5.90 22.38
CA ASN A 177 -5.88 7.08 21.53
C ASN A 177 -4.99 6.73 20.31
N PRO A 178 -4.87 7.63 19.31
CA PRO A 178 -3.98 7.38 18.16
C PRO A 178 -2.51 7.17 18.55
N GLY A 179 -2.06 7.78 19.64
CA GLY A 179 -0.68 7.63 20.14
C GLY A 179 -0.33 6.18 20.50
N ALA A 180 -1.29 5.44 21.06
CA ALA A 180 -1.11 4.02 21.37
C ALA A 180 -0.88 3.20 20.08
N VAL A 181 -1.54 3.55 18.98
CA VAL A 181 -1.33 2.91 17.66
C VAL A 181 0.07 3.21 17.13
N PHE A 182 0.53 4.45 17.24
CA PHE A 182 1.90 4.81 16.85
C PHE A 182 2.94 4.05 17.66
N MET A 183 2.71 3.88 18.97
CA MET A 183 3.58 3.08 19.83
C MET A 183 3.58 1.58 19.46
N LEU A 184 2.41 1.00 19.15
CA LEU A 184 2.32 -0.37 18.68
C LEU A 184 3.07 -0.57 17.36
N ASN A 185 2.97 0.40 16.44
CA ASN A 185 3.74 0.40 15.20
C ASN A 185 5.25 0.48 15.50
N ALA A 186 5.68 1.36 16.40
CA ALA A 186 7.08 1.43 16.81
C ALA A 186 7.60 0.08 17.35
N VAL A 187 6.84 -0.57 18.22
CA VAL A 187 7.18 -1.90 18.77
C VAL A 187 7.24 -2.96 17.66
N SER A 188 6.40 -2.87 16.63
CA SER A 188 6.41 -3.82 15.52
C SER A 188 7.76 -3.88 14.77
N PHE A 189 8.46 -2.75 14.66
CA PHE A 189 9.79 -2.68 14.03
C PHE A 189 10.87 -3.40 14.84
N VAL A 190 10.71 -3.51 16.18
CA VAL A 190 11.65 -4.25 17.03
C VAL A 190 11.75 -5.72 16.61
N GLY A 191 10.62 -6.33 16.20
CA GLY A 191 10.61 -7.71 15.71
C GLY A 191 11.54 -7.91 14.50
N ILE A 192 11.49 -7.00 13.53
CA ILE A 192 12.39 -7.04 12.38
C ILE A 192 13.86 -6.85 12.81
N LEU A 193 14.13 -5.86 13.65
CA LEU A 193 15.48 -5.61 14.16
C LEU A 193 16.06 -6.83 14.85
N PHE A 194 15.26 -7.53 15.65
CA PHE A 194 15.70 -8.75 16.35
C PHE A 194 16.06 -9.88 15.37
N VAL A 195 15.25 -10.09 14.32
CA VAL A 195 15.55 -11.10 13.30
C VAL A 195 16.78 -10.71 12.48
N VAL A 196 16.85 -9.46 12.01
CA VAL A 196 17.94 -8.94 11.18
C VAL A 196 19.29 -9.04 11.91
N ARG A 197 19.32 -8.80 13.22
CA ARG A 197 20.56 -8.96 14.04
C ARG A 197 21.11 -10.39 14.03
N LYS A 198 20.26 -11.39 13.86
CA LYS A 198 20.66 -12.81 13.83
C LYS A 198 21.10 -13.28 12.45
N LEU A 199 20.87 -12.49 11.40
CA LEU A 199 21.28 -12.83 10.06
C LEU A 199 22.82 -12.72 9.91
N PRO A 200 23.44 -13.62 9.13
CA PRO A 200 24.85 -13.47 8.76
C PRO A 200 25.07 -12.19 7.94
N ALA A 201 26.28 -11.66 7.96
CA ALA A 201 26.66 -10.58 7.06
C ALA A 201 26.68 -11.13 5.63
N PHE A 202 25.97 -10.45 4.74
CA PHE A 202 25.91 -10.82 3.32
C PHE A 202 26.92 -10.02 2.54
N THR A 203 27.75 -10.71 1.72
CA THR A 203 28.72 -10.06 0.85
C THR A 203 28.03 -9.18 -0.16
N ILE A 204 28.49 -7.93 -0.26
CA ILE A 204 28.03 -6.99 -1.27
C ILE A 204 28.73 -7.37 -2.58
N HIS A 205 27.96 -7.78 -3.58
CA HIS A 205 28.45 -7.76 -4.95
C HIS A 205 28.15 -6.35 -5.50
N VAL A 206 29.17 -5.50 -5.47
CA VAL A 206 29.09 -4.15 -6.05
C VAL A 206 29.16 -4.31 -7.57
N ASP A 207 28.05 -4.61 -8.19
CA ASP A 207 27.88 -4.29 -9.61
C ASP A 207 27.70 -2.77 -9.70
N SER A 208 28.63 -2.11 -10.38
CA SER A 208 28.81 -0.66 -10.39
C SER A 208 27.48 0.10 -10.55
N ALA A 209 27.27 1.12 -9.72
CA ALA A 209 26.09 2.01 -9.73
C ALA A 209 25.75 2.57 -11.13
N ALA A 210 26.73 2.68 -12.01
CA ALA A 210 26.54 3.05 -13.42
C ALA A 210 25.66 2.06 -14.20
N LYS A 211 25.74 0.74 -13.90
CA LYS A 211 24.86 -0.26 -14.55
C LYS A 211 23.42 -0.16 -14.08
N ILE A 212 23.18 0.27 -12.85
CA ILE A 212 21.85 0.32 -12.25
C ILE A 212 21.01 1.42 -12.89
N ASN A 213 21.60 2.62 -13.09
CA ASN A 213 20.88 3.71 -13.75
C ASN A 213 20.50 3.35 -15.20
N HIS A 214 21.39 2.68 -15.95
CA HIS A 214 21.05 2.19 -17.29
C HIS A 214 19.88 1.20 -17.25
N VAL A 215 19.90 0.29 -16.30
CA VAL A 215 18.89 -0.75 -16.13
C VAL A 215 17.51 -0.20 -15.75
N ILE A 216 17.46 0.83 -14.89
CA ILE A 216 16.22 1.53 -14.51
C ILE A 216 15.67 2.30 -15.71
N VAL A 217 16.55 3.05 -16.40
CA VAL A 217 16.19 3.82 -17.59
C VAL A 217 15.68 2.91 -18.69
N ASP A 218 16.30 1.75 -18.89
CA ASP A 218 15.86 0.77 -19.89
C ASP A 218 14.49 0.17 -19.53
N GLY A 219 14.22 -0.13 -18.25
CA GLY A 219 12.92 -0.55 -17.78
C GLY A 219 11.84 0.50 -18.04
N ILE A 220 12.11 1.77 -17.71
CA ILE A 220 11.19 2.89 -17.97
C ILE A 220 10.99 3.07 -19.48
N LYS A 221 12.05 3.08 -20.26
CA LYS A 221 11.97 3.17 -21.72
C LYS A 221 11.10 2.05 -22.28
N HIS A 222 11.31 0.81 -21.84
CA HIS A 222 10.54 -0.33 -22.29
C HIS A 222 9.04 -0.16 -22.02
N VAL A 223 8.66 0.25 -20.79
CA VAL A 223 7.26 0.51 -20.43
C VAL A 223 6.68 1.68 -21.23
N VAL A 224 7.42 2.77 -21.41
CA VAL A 224 6.94 3.96 -22.13
C VAL A 224 6.77 3.67 -23.63
N HIS A 225 7.68 2.91 -24.25
CA HIS A 225 7.61 2.60 -25.68
C HIS A 225 6.66 1.44 -26.01
N THR A 226 6.35 0.59 -25.04
CA THR A 226 5.42 -0.51 -25.21
C THR A 226 4.00 -0.02 -24.89
N SER A 227 3.18 0.19 -25.91
CA SER A 227 1.84 0.81 -25.77
C SER A 227 0.96 0.13 -24.73
N HIS A 228 0.94 -1.21 -24.70
CA HIS A 228 0.13 -1.98 -23.74
C HIS A 228 0.59 -1.76 -22.29
N LEU A 229 1.90 -1.83 -22.01
CA LEU A 229 2.44 -1.60 -20.68
C LEU A 229 2.21 -0.16 -20.20
N ARG A 230 2.42 0.81 -21.09
CA ARG A 230 2.14 2.21 -20.82
C ARG A 230 0.66 2.43 -20.47
N ASN A 231 -0.24 1.84 -21.22
CA ASN A 231 -1.69 1.95 -20.98
C ASN A 231 -2.07 1.41 -19.61
N VAL A 232 -1.58 0.22 -19.23
CA VAL A 232 -1.88 -0.36 -17.91
C VAL A 232 -1.26 0.47 -16.78
N ALA A 233 -0.04 1.00 -16.97
CA ALA A 233 0.63 1.87 -16.01
C ALA A 233 -0.15 3.20 -15.82
N LEU A 234 -0.63 3.81 -16.90
CA LEU A 234 -1.48 5.00 -16.83
C LEU A 234 -2.83 4.71 -16.15
N ARG A 235 -3.44 3.56 -16.45
CA ARG A 235 -4.67 3.12 -15.76
C ARG A 235 -4.47 2.97 -14.26
N LEU A 236 -3.32 2.39 -13.83
CA LEU A 236 -2.97 2.30 -12.40
C LEU A 236 -2.97 3.68 -11.75
N ALA A 237 -2.29 4.66 -12.35
CA ALA A 237 -2.23 6.01 -11.80
C ALA A 237 -3.61 6.69 -11.77
N LEU A 238 -4.35 6.63 -12.89
CA LEU A 238 -5.65 7.29 -13.00
C LEU A 238 -6.70 6.69 -12.06
N MET A 239 -6.79 5.35 -12.01
CA MET A 239 -7.76 4.66 -11.16
C MET A 239 -7.47 4.87 -9.68
N LEU A 240 -6.21 4.69 -9.25
CA LEU A 240 -5.85 4.89 -7.85
C LEU A 240 -5.93 6.35 -7.44
N GLY A 241 -5.64 7.28 -8.36
CA GLY A 241 -5.84 8.71 -8.12
C GLY A 241 -7.32 9.07 -7.94
N ALA A 242 -8.19 8.55 -8.81
CA ALA A 242 -9.63 8.77 -8.72
C ALA A 242 -10.21 8.21 -7.41
N THR A 243 -9.78 7.00 -7.01
CA THR A 243 -10.30 6.32 -5.81
C THR A 243 -9.67 6.77 -4.50
N ALA A 244 -8.61 7.59 -4.52
CA ALA A 244 -7.91 8.05 -3.33
C ALA A 244 -8.78 8.91 -2.39
N SER A 245 -9.84 9.54 -2.92
CA SER A 245 -10.76 10.39 -2.16
C SER A 245 -11.34 9.72 -0.92
N LEU A 246 -11.72 8.46 -1.05
CA LEU A 246 -12.42 7.76 0.01
C LEU A 246 -11.51 7.52 1.21
N ASN A 247 -10.29 7.02 1.00
CA ASN A 247 -9.31 6.84 2.07
C ASN A 247 -8.88 8.19 2.69
N ALA A 248 -8.70 9.23 1.86
CA ALA A 248 -8.28 10.55 2.32
C ALA A 248 -9.37 11.27 3.12
N MET A 249 -10.64 11.11 2.73
CA MET A 249 -11.77 11.82 3.34
C MET A 249 -12.50 11.01 4.41
N LEU A 250 -12.25 9.70 4.53
CA LEU A 250 -12.92 8.84 5.50
C LEU A 250 -12.86 9.38 6.93
N PRO A 251 -11.70 9.86 7.47
CA PRO A 251 -11.65 10.43 8.82
C PRO A 251 -12.53 11.67 8.96
N VAL A 252 -12.56 12.53 7.94
CA VAL A 252 -13.37 13.77 7.94
C VAL A 252 -14.86 13.46 7.93
N VAL A 253 -15.29 12.51 7.07
CA VAL A 253 -16.71 12.07 7.02
C VAL A 253 -17.11 11.44 8.34
N ALA A 254 -16.27 10.58 8.91
CA ALA A 254 -16.53 9.92 10.18
C ALA A 254 -16.77 10.93 11.31
N LYS A 255 -15.89 11.94 11.43
CA LYS A 255 -15.97 12.96 12.48
C LYS A 255 -17.06 13.97 12.22
N ASN A 256 -17.09 14.60 11.04
CA ASN A 256 -17.88 15.80 10.78
C ASN A 256 -19.25 15.53 10.18
N SER A 257 -19.44 14.41 9.46
CA SER A 257 -20.72 14.09 8.81
C SER A 257 -21.52 13.03 9.58
N LEU A 258 -20.82 11.97 10.03
CA LEU A 258 -21.46 10.89 10.76
C LEU A 258 -21.41 11.09 12.28
N HIS A 259 -20.60 12.05 12.77
CA HIS A 259 -20.40 12.35 14.19
C HIS A 259 -20.09 11.09 15.04
N VAL A 260 -19.33 10.16 14.46
CA VAL A 260 -18.98 8.92 15.15
C VAL A 260 -17.74 9.12 16.02
N SER A 261 -17.66 8.33 17.09
CA SER A 261 -16.47 8.25 17.93
C SER A 261 -15.33 7.54 17.21
N ALA A 262 -14.18 7.48 17.86
CA ALA A 262 -13.01 6.73 17.35
C ALA A 262 -13.33 5.25 17.08
N SER A 263 -14.19 4.62 17.90
CA SER A 263 -14.66 3.25 17.66
C SER A 263 -15.51 3.14 16.39
N GLY A 264 -16.40 4.11 16.15
CA GLY A 264 -17.16 4.17 14.91
C GLY A 264 -16.28 4.36 13.69
N PHE A 265 -15.25 5.22 13.77
CA PHE A 265 -14.24 5.35 12.72
C PHE A 265 -13.51 4.03 12.47
N GLY A 266 -13.14 3.29 13.52
CA GLY A 266 -12.55 1.96 13.41
C GLY A 266 -13.43 0.97 12.66
N VAL A 267 -14.74 0.97 12.92
CA VAL A 267 -15.71 0.14 12.19
C VAL A 267 -15.75 0.53 10.71
N LEU A 268 -15.76 1.83 10.40
CA LEU A 268 -15.74 2.32 9.02
C LEU A 268 -14.46 1.93 8.28
N ALA A 269 -13.30 2.14 8.91
CA ALA A 269 -12.01 1.75 8.34
C ALA A 269 -11.91 0.22 8.18
N GLY A 270 -12.39 -0.54 9.18
CA GLY A 270 -12.48 -2.00 9.12
C GLY A 270 -13.39 -2.51 8.01
N ALA A 271 -14.48 -1.81 7.72
CA ALA A 271 -15.42 -2.17 6.65
C ALA A 271 -14.72 -2.19 5.27
N LEU A 272 -13.84 -1.21 4.99
CA LEU A 272 -13.00 -1.22 3.78
C LEU A 272 -12.12 -2.48 3.71
N GLY A 273 -11.49 -2.83 4.84
CA GLY A 273 -10.64 -4.03 4.95
C GLY A 273 -11.44 -5.32 4.74
N VAL A 274 -12.61 -5.44 5.35
CA VAL A 274 -13.51 -6.59 5.15
C VAL A 274 -13.87 -6.73 3.67
N GLY A 275 -14.23 -5.63 3.01
CA GLY A 275 -14.50 -5.63 1.58
C GLY A 275 -13.32 -6.14 0.75
N ALA A 276 -12.11 -5.69 1.07
CA ALA A 276 -10.89 -6.15 0.40
C ALA A 276 -10.63 -7.65 0.58
N VAL A 277 -10.86 -8.19 1.79
CA VAL A 277 -10.77 -9.64 2.05
C VAL A 277 -11.80 -10.42 1.24
N LEU A 278 -13.06 -9.97 1.26
CA LEU A 278 -14.14 -10.63 0.49
C LEU A 278 -13.82 -10.66 -1.00
N ALA A 279 -13.20 -9.60 -1.53
CA ALA A 279 -12.77 -9.57 -2.93
C ALA A 279 -11.74 -10.65 -3.28
N VAL A 280 -10.84 -11.01 -2.35
CA VAL A 280 -9.86 -12.08 -2.59
C VAL A 280 -10.55 -13.42 -2.86
N TRP A 281 -11.63 -13.71 -2.14
CA TRP A 281 -12.44 -14.90 -2.35
C TRP A 281 -13.29 -14.83 -3.63
N LEU A 282 -13.73 -13.62 -4.01
CA LEU A 282 -14.55 -13.38 -5.18
C LEU A 282 -13.74 -13.39 -6.49
N LEU A 283 -12.48 -12.93 -6.46
CA LEU A 283 -11.62 -12.80 -7.65
C LEU A 283 -11.53 -14.06 -8.52
N PRO A 284 -11.31 -15.29 -7.97
CA PRO A 284 -11.24 -16.50 -8.78
C PRO A 284 -12.57 -16.80 -9.52
N LEU A 285 -13.71 -16.44 -8.91
CA LEU A 285 -15.03 -16.63 -9.51
C LEU A 285 -15.24 -15.61 -10.63
N LEU A 286 -14.91 -14.34 -10.39
CA LEU A 286 -15.02 -13.28 -11.41
C LEU A 286 -14.14 -13.58 -12.63
N ARG A 287 -12.92 -14.06 -12.43
CA ARG A 287 -12.00 -14.43 -13.53
C ARG A 287 -12.50 -15.57 -14.40
N LYS A 288 -13.40 -16.44 -13.90
CA LYS A 288 -14.02 -17.49 -14.69
C LYS A 288 -15.16 -16.97 -15.57
N CYS A 289 -15.81 -15.88 -15.15
CA CYS A 289 -17.02 -15.38 -15.80
C CYS A 289 -16.79 -14.11 -16.62
N MET A 290 -15.70 -13.38 -16.37
CA MET A 290 -15.47 -12.06 -16.95
C MET A 290 -14.00 -11.91 -17.38
N ASN A 291 -13.80 -11.22 -18.52
CA ASN A 291 -12.47 -10.80 -18.93
C ASN A 291 -11.97 -9.59 -18.08
N PRO A 292 -10.66 -9.31 -18.05
CA PRO A 292 -10.07 -8.24 -17.23
C PRO A 292 -10.69 -6.86 -17.47
N GLU A 293 -11.02 -6.53 -18.73
CA GLU A 293 -11.67 -5.24 -19.08
C GLU A 293 -13.06 -5.10 -18.45
N SER A 294 -13.87 -6.15 -18.56
CA SER A 294 -15.22 -6.15 -17.98
C SER A 294 -15.17 -6.15 -16.45
N MET A 295 -14.19 -6.83 -15.84
CA MET A 295 -13.95 -6.79 -14.40
C MET A 295 -13.62 -5.38 -13.92
N LEU A 296 -12.70 -4.68 -14.61
CA LEU A 296 -12.33 -3.30 -14.28
C LEU A 296 -13.49 -2.33 -14.42
N LEU A 297 -14.25 -2.46 -15.52
CA LEU A 297 -15.41 -1.62 -15.75
C LEU A 297 -16.48 -1.82 -14.66
N ALA A 298 -16.84 -3.08 -14.38
CA ALA A 298 -17.81 -3.42 -13.34
C ALA A 298 -17.35 -2.93 -11.97
N ALA A 299 -16.08 -3.15 -11.61
CA ALA A 299 -15.50 -2.69 -10.35
C ALA A 299 -15.51 -1.14 -10.23
N SER A 300 -15.26 -0.42 -11.35
CA SER A 300 -15.33 1.04 -11.37
C SER A 300 -16.73 1.56 -11.08
N PHE A 301 -17.76 0.95 -11.66
CA PHE A 301 -19.15 1.32 -11.40
C PHE A 301 -19.59 0.93 -9.98
N VAL A 302 -19.21 -0.25 -9.49
CA VAL A 302 -19.49 -0.66 -8.10
C VAL A 302 -18.84 0.29 -7.12
N TRP A 303 -17.57 0.65 -7.34
CA TRP A 303 -16.87 1.61 -6.49
C TRP A 303 -17.52 2.99 -6.55
N ALA A 304 -17.88 3.47 -7.73
CA ALA A 304 -18.52 4.77 -7.91
C ALA A 304 -19.90 4.83 -7.21
N ALA A 305 -20.74 3.81 -7.39
CA ALA A 305 -22.02 3.70 -6.72
C ALA A 305 -21.86 3.64 -5.19
N ALA A 306 -20.88 2.88 -4.70
CA ALA A 306 -20.59 2.76 -3.30
C ALA A 306 -20.05 4.08 -2.70
N ALA A 307 -19.12 4.76 -3.38
CA ALA A 307 -18.60 6.06 -2.96
C ALA A 307 -19.69 7.14 -2.96
N PHE A 308 -20.57 7.13 -3.96
CA PHE A 308 -21.75 7.98 -4.01
C PHE A 308 -22.71 7.70 -2.82
N GLY A 309 -23.00 6.41 -2.57
CA GLY A 309 -23.80 5.99 -1.42
C GLY A 309 -23.18 6.42 -0.08
N PHE A 310 -21.85 6.30 0.06
CA PHE A 310 -21.12 6.77 1.23
C PHE A 310 -21.17 8.30 1.38
N ALA A 311 -21.07 9.05 0.28
CA ALA A 311 -21.21 10.52 0.30
C ALA A 311 -22.59 11.01 0.78
N LEU A 312 -23.63 10.21 0.57
CA LEU A 312 -25.00 10.47 1.01
C LEU A 312 -25.34 9.83 2.35
N ALA A 313 -24.46 9.00 2.91
CA ALA A 313 -24.71 8.33 4.17
C ALA A 313 -24.75 9.32 5.33
N HIS A 314 -25.79 9.23 6.12
CA HIS A 314 -26.01 10.02 7.32
C HIS A 314 -26.04 9.16 8.60
N ASN A 315 -25.79 7.88 8.47
CA ASN A 315 -25.66 6.93 9.58
C ASN A 315 -24.74 5.76 9.21
N MET A 316 -24.33 4.99 10.22
CA MET A 316 -23.45 3.83 10.06
C MET A 316 -24.08 2.69 9.24
N ILE A 317 -25.41 2.53 9.28
CA ILE A 317 -26.12 1.45 8.59
C ILE A 317 -25.95 1.57 7.07
N LEU A 318 -25.92 2.80 6.53
CA LEU A 318 -25.68 3.07 5.12
C LEU A 318 -24.17 3.14 4.79
N ALA A 319 -23.38 3.69 5.71
CA ALA A 319 -21.94 3.89 5.49
C ALA A 319 -21.16 2.56 5.42
N VAL A 320 -21.43 1.63 6.33
CA VAL A 320 -20.70 0.36 6.42
C VAL A 320 -20.83 -0.50 5.15
N PRO A 321 -22.01 -0.80 4.61
CA PRO A 321 -22.15 -1.56 3.36
C PRO A 321 -21.49 -0.84 2.18
N ALA A 322 -21.59 0.49 2.08
CA ALA A 322 -20.94 1.26 1.03
C ALA A 322 -19.42 1.13 1.08
N LEU A 323 -18.83 1.16 2.28
CA LEU A 323 -17.38 0.99 2.46
C LEU A 323 -16.93 -0.45 2.17
N VAL A 324 -17.71 -1.47 2.56
CA VAL A 324 -17.42 -2.87 2.19
C VAL A 324 -17.39 -3.03 0.67
N LEU A 325 -18.40 -2.51 -0.02
CA LEU A 325 -18.44 -2.55 -1.49
C LEU A 325 -17.29 -1.78 -2.13
N SER A 326 -16.94 -0.60 -1.60
CA SER A 326 -15.81 0.20 -2.09
C SER A 326 -14.48 -0.54 -1.90
N GLY A 327 -14.25 -1.16 -0.74
CA GLY A 327 -13.05 -1.94 -0.47
C GLY A 327 -12.93 -3.15 -1.38
N ALA A 328 -14.04 -3.86 -1.62
CA ALA A 328 -14.08 -4.99 -2.54
C ALA A 328 -13.78 -4.57 -3.98
N ALA A 329 -14.43 -3.52 -4.45
CA ALA A 329 -14.24 -3.01 -5.81
C ALA A 329 -12.82 -2.50 -6.04
N LEU A 330 -12.25 -1.76 -5.08
CA LEU A 330 -10.87 -1.27 -5.14
C LEU A 330 -9.88 -2.44 -5.21
N MET A 331 -10.08 -3.49 -4.42
CA MET A 331 -9.21 -4.66 -4.42
C MET A 331 -9.29 -5.42 -5.76
N VAL A 332 -10.48 -5.55 -6.36
CA VAL A 332 -10.64 -6.12 -7.71
C VAL A 332 -9.88 -5.29 -8.74
N MET A 333 -10.01 -3.95 -8.71
CA MET A 333 -9.30 -3.06 -9.64
C MET A 333 -7.78 -3.20 -9.51
N ILE A 334 -7.24 -3.11 -8.28
CA ILE A 334 -5.80 -3.21 -8.01
C ILE A 334 -5.27 -4.56 -8.49
N ASN A 335 -5.89 -5.66 -8.08
CA ASN A 335 -5.42 -7.00 -8.46
C ASN A 335 -5.48 -7.25 -9.97
N THR A 336 -6.55 -6.79 -10.64
CA THR A 336 -6.69 -6.96 -12.09
C THR A 336 -5.63 -6.17 -12.83
N LEU A 337 -5.42 -4.89 -12.49
CA LEU A 337 -4.41 -4.05 -13.12
C LEU A 337 -2.99 -4.56 -12.90
N PHE A 338 -2.63 -4.90 -11.65
CA PHE A 338 -1.29 -5.41 -11.35
C PHE A 338 -1.03 -6.77 -11.99
N SER A 339 -2.00 -7.70 -11.95
CA SER A 339 -1.82 -9.01 -12.59
C SER A 339 -1.68 -8.88 -14.11
N THR A 340 -2.47 -8.03 -14.76
CA THR A 340 -2.36 -7.75 -16.19
C THR A 340 -1.02 -7.09 -16.53
N PHE A 341 -0.57 -6.12 -15.72
CA PHE A 341 0.71 -5.46 -15.92
C PHE A 341 1.89 -6.43 -15.83
N ILE A 342 1.92 -7.29 -14.80
CA ILE A 342 2.99 -8.27 -14.60
C ILE A 342 2.96 -9.35 -15.69
N ALA A 343 1.78 -9.79 -16.13
CA ALA A 343 1.64 -10.81 -17.16
C ALA A 343 2.19 -10.35 -18.53
N GLN A 344 2.12 -9.05 -18.82
CA GLN A 344 2.63 -8.47 -20.07
C GLN A 344 4.13 -8.18 -20.05
N LEU A 345 4.79 -8.30 -18.89
CA LEU A 345 6.23 -8.06 -18.77
C LEU A 345 7.02 -9.31 -19.20
N PRO A 346 8.07 -9.15 -20.00
CA PRO A 346 9.04 -10.22 -20.24
C PRO A 346 9.62 -10.77 -18.93
N ASP A 347 9.90 -12.07 -18.85
CA ASP A 347 10.35 -12.73 -17.63
C ASP A 347 11.55 -12.04 -16.95
N HIS A 348 12.53 -11.59 -17.75
CA HIS A 348 13.74 -10.90 -17.28
C HIS A 348 13.46 -9.48 -16.76
N LEU A 349 12.29 -8.89 -17.06
CA LEU A 349 11.88 -7.55 -16.62
C LEU A 349 10.79 -7.57 -15.53
N ARG A 350 10.21 -8.74 -15.17
CA ARG A 350 9.09 -8.81 -14.21
C ARG A 350 9.38 -8.13 -12.87
N GLY A 351 10.57 -8.36 -12.31
CA GLY A 351 10.95 -7.73 -11.03
C GLY A 351 11.06 -6.20 -11.11
N ARG A 352 11.63 -5.70 -12.21
CA ARG A 352 11.86 -4.27 -12.44
C ARG A 352 10.61 -3.55 -12.93
N GLY A 353 9.87 -4.19 -13.83
CA GLY A 353 8.61 -3.64 -14.34
C GLY A 353 7.56 -3.52 -13.23
N SER A 354 7.48 -4.47 -12.31
CA SER A 354 6.55 -4.37 -11.17
C SER A 354 6.80 -3.12 -10.32
N SER A 355 8.05 -2.67 -10.19
CA SER A 355 8.39 -1.42 -9.50
C SER A 355 7.82 -0.18 -10.19
N ILE A 356 7.77 -0.18 -11.54
CA ILE A 356 7.16 0.92 -12.32
C ILE A 356 5.64 0.95 -12.10
N GLY A 357 4.98 -0.21 -12.12
CA GLY A 357 3.56 -0.30 -11.78
C GLY A 357 3.26 0.25 -10.39
N MET A 358 4.09 -0.10 -9.40
CA MET A 358 3.97 0.42 -8.04
C MET A 358 4.20 1.93 -7.97
N LEU A 359 5.21 2.44 -8.69
CA LEU A 359 5.49 3.87 -8.79
C LEU A 359 4.29 4.65 -9.35
N MET A 360 3.65 4.14 -10.41
CA MET A 360 2.46 4.75 -11.00
C MET A 360 1.27 4.70 -10.04
N ALA A 361 1.13 3.62 -9.27
CA ALA A 361 0.13 3.51 -8.22
C ALA A 361 0.32 4.56 -7.12
N TRP A 362 1.54 4.73 -6.61
CA TRP A 362 1.88 5.73 -5.60
C TRP A 362 1.72 7.17 -6.13
N LEU A 363 2.12 7.43 -7.38
CA LEU A 363 1.92 8.72 -8.04
C LEU A 363 0.42 9.06 -8.09
N GLY A 364 -0.40 8.15 -8.59
CA GLY A 364 -1.83 8.34 -8.68
C GLY A 364 -2.46 8.61 -7.31
N THR A 365 -2.14 7.78 -6.32
CA THR A 365 -2.66 7.94 -4.95
C THR A 365 -2.25 9.30 -4.34
N SER A 366 -0.97 9.71 -4.51
CA SER A 366 -0.46 10.98 -3.98
C SER A 366 -1.18 12.19 -4.58
N VAL A 367 -1.22 12.24 -5.91
CA VAL A 367 -1.87 13.33 -6.65
C VAL A 367 -3.36 13.36 -6.36
N GLY A 368 -4.01 12.17 -6.37
CA GLY A 368 -5.43 12.07 -6.11
C GLY A 368 -5.81 12.48 -4.69
N ALA A 369 -5.11 12.01 -3.67
CA ALA A 369 -5.39 12.38 -2.28
C ALA A 369 -5.28 13.89 -2.06
N PHE A 370 -4.26 14.53 -2.64
CA PHE A 370 -4.10 15.98 -2.58
C PHE A 370 -5.21 16.72 -3.35
N ALA A 371 -5.49 16.33 -4.57
CA ALA A 371 -6.50 16.96 -5.41
C ALA A 371 -7.90 16.87 -4.78
N TRP A 372 -8.27 15.70 -4.24
CA TRP A 372 -9.54 15.53 -3.55
C TRP A 372 -9.61 16.31 -2.23
N GLY A 373 -8.48 16.43 -1.52
CA GLY A 373 -8.36 17.31 -0.35
C GLY A 373 -8.63 18.78 -0.69
N LEU A 374 -8.06 19.28 -1.80
CA LEU A 374 -8.31 20.64 -2.30
C LEU A 374 -9.77 20.81 -2.73
N THR A 375 -10.34 19.83 -3.44
CA THR A 375 -11.74 19.87 -3.87
C THR A 375 -12.67 19.90 -2.65
N ALA A 376 -12.38 19.11 -1.63
CA ALA A 376 -13.16 19.12 -0.40
C ALA A 376 -13.08 20.44 0.35
N ALA A 377 -11.92 21.10 0.35
CA ALA A 377 -11.74 22.40 1.00
C ALA A 377 -12.40 23.57 0.24
N SER A 378 -12.38 23.51 -1.11
CA SER A 378 -12.97 24.57 -1.95
C SER A 378 -14.50 24.47 -2.09
N SER A 379 -15.06 23.29 -1.82
CA SER A 379 -16.51 23.05 -1.94
C SER A 379 -17.08 22.34 -0.70
N SER A 380 -17.03 21.03 -0.68
CA SER A 380 -17.35 20.19 0.49
C SER A 380 -16.81 18.78 0.30
N VAL A 381 -16.67 18.06 1.41
CA VAL A 381 -16.26 16.63 1.38
C VAL A 381 -17.25 15.78 0.59
N ARG A 382 -18.56 16.10 0.68
CA ARG A 382 -19.61 15.43 -0.07
C ARG A 382 -19.43 15.63 -1.59
N VAL A 383 -19.18 16.86 -2.02
CA VAL A 383 -18.93 17.18 -3.44
C VAL A 383 -17.67 16.46 -3.95
N ALA A 384 -16.58 16.46 -3.16
CA ALA A 384 -15.35 15.74 -3.53
C ALA A 384 -15.59 14.24 -3.72
N LEU A 385 -16.36 13.59 -2.83
CA LEU A 385 -16.70 12.16 -2.96
C LEU A 385 -17.61 11.89 -4.17
N ILE A 386 -18.62 12.72 -4.41
CA ILE A 386 -19.51 12.57 -5.58
C ILE A 386 -18.72 12.78 -6.88
N ALA A 387 -17.89 13.80 -6.93
CA ALA A 387 -17.04 14.07 -8.09
C ALA A 387 -16.05 12.91 -8.33
N SER A 388 -15.44 12.36 -7.29
CA SER A 388 -14.55 11.22 -7.43
C SER A 388 -15.28 9.95 -7.90
N ALA A 389 -16.53 9.75 -7.47
CA ALA A 389 -17.38 8.66 -7.98
C ALA A 389 -17.63 8.82 -9.48
N ALA A 390 -18.02 10.02 -9.92
CA ALA A 390 -18.24 10.32 -11.33
C ALA A 390 -16.96 10.16 -12.17
N VAL A 391 -15.82 10.69 -11.67
CA VAL A 391 -14.51 10.57 -12.31
C VAL A 391 -14.09 9.10 -12.41
N THR A 392 -14.27 8.30 -11.37
CA THR A 392 -13.91 6.86 -11.39
C THR A 392 -14.75 6.09 -12.42
N ALA A 393 -16.05 6.33 -12.47
CA ALA A 393 -16.92 5.74 -13.48
C ALA A 393 -16.52 6.18 -14.91
N GLY A 394 -16.28 7.49 -15.11
CA GLY A 394 -15.84 8.06 -16.37
C GLY A 394 -14.50 7.49 -16.84
N ILE A 395 -13.51 7.38 -15.95
CA ILE A 395 -12.21 6.76 -16.23
C ILE A 395 -12.38 5.27 -16.55
N GLY A 396 -13.29 4.56 -15.88
CA GLY A 396 -13.62 3.16 -16.22
C GLY A 396 -14.06 2.98 -17.66
N VAL A 397 -14.95 3.86 -18.14
CA VAL A 397 -15.42 3.86 -19.53
C VAL A 397 -14.32 4.33 -20.48
N LEU A 398 -13.68 5.47 -20.20
CA LEU A 398 -12.63 6.05 -21.03
C LEU A 398 -11.46 5.08 -21.23
N ASN A 399 -11.02 4.44 -20.17
CA ASN A 399 -9.91 3.48 -20.21
C ASN A 399 -10.20 2.31 -21.15
N ARG A 400 -11.43 1.84 -21.19
CA ARG A 400 -11.82 0.75 -22.10
C ARG A 400 -11.66 1.14 -23.57
N VAL A 401 -11.91 2.41 -23.90
CA VAL A 401 -11.88 2.92 -25.28
C VAL A 401 -10.49 3.45 -25.65
N ALA A 402 -9.91 4.30 -24.79
CA ALA A 402 -8.70 5.05 -25.10
C ALA A 402 -7.39 4.32 -24.70
N LEU A 403 -7.45 3.45 -23.69
CA LEU A 403 -6.28 2.76 -23.14
C LEU A 403 -6.54 1.24 -23.03
N PRO A 404 -6.86 0.51 -24.10
CA PRO A 404 -7.16 -0.93 -24.01
C PRO A 404 -6.02 -1.72 -23.35
N LEU A 405 -6.37 -2.75 -22.59
CA LEU A 405 -5.36 -3.61 -21.89
C LEU A 405 -4.52 -4.44 -22.87
N GLY A 406 -4.88 -4.47 -24.14
CA GLY A 406 -4.32 -5.35 -25.16
C GLY A 406 -5.06 -6.68 -25.20
N ALA A 407 -5.16 -7.28 -26.38
CA ALA A 407 -5.66 -8.63 -26.53
C ALA A 407 -4.67 -9.58 -25.86
N GLU A 408 -5.14 -10.50 -25.02
CA GLU A 408 -4.37 -11.67 -24.66
C GLU A 408 -3.98 -12.34 -25.97
N SER A 409 -2.67 -12.40 -26.26
CA SER A 409 -2.17 -13.26 -27.32
C SER A 409 -2.50 -14.68 -26.89
N ASN A 410 -3.47 -15.30 -27.59
CA ASN A 410 -3.79 -16.71 -27.48
C ASN A 410 -2.55 -17.58 -27.63
#